data_756aee44456c0bf2c6c1845c6aef5e67
#
_entry.id   756aee44456c0bf2c6c1845c6aef5e67
#
_cell.length_a   1.000
_cell.length_b   1.000
_cell.length_c   1.000
_cell.angle_alpha   90.00
_cell.angle_beta   90.00
_cell.angle_gamma   90.00
#
_symmetry.space_group_name_H-M   'P 1'
#
loop_
_entity.id
_entity.type
_entity.pdbx_description
1 polymer ?
#
loop_
_entity_poly.entity_id
_entity_poly.type
_entity_poly.pdbx_seq_one_letter_code
_entity_poly.pdbx_strand_id
1 'polypeptide(L)'
;MPSEKKNSNSGPRSHGSGNFRRTQFKRIGKSVIIEPGVLVFHPENIVLGSNVYIGHYAILKGYHRGQMKIGDGTWIGQQCFFHSAGNLIIGKYVGIGPGVKIITSFHAEEGIAKPILKSRIEFAPV
;
A
#
# COMPACT_ATOMS: atom_id res chain seq x y z
N MET A 1 18.38 -2.76 18.34
CA MET A 1 17.98 -3.29 18.37
C MET A 1 17.56 -4.53 18.73
N PRO A 2 17.84 -5.23 19.10
CA PRO A 2 17.53 -6.57 19.39
C PRO A 2 16.23 -6.84 20.05
N SER A 3 15.55 -5.85 20.42
CA SER A 3 14.30 -6.07 21.09
C SER A 3 13.23 -6.70 20.21
N GLU A 4 13.40 -6.62 18.92
CA GLU A 4 12.40 -7.22 18.07
C GLU A 4 12.28 -8.69 18.27
N LYS A 5 13.36 -9.34 18.58
CA LYS A 5 13.30 -10.77 18.74
C LYS A 5 12.41 -11.18 19.88
N LYS A 6 12.31 -10.35 20.89
CA LYS A 6 11.54 -10.70 22.04
C LYS A 6 10.06 -10.60 21.80
N ASN A 7 9.67 -9.91 20.74
CA ASN A 7 8.27 -9.76 20.46
C ASN A 7 7.77 -10.77 19.46
N SER A 8 8.61 -11.69 19.08
CA SER A 8 8.32 -12.54 17.94
C SER A 8 7.06 -13.36 18.11
N ASN A 9 6.65 -13.62 19.33
CA ASN A 9 5.54 -14.51 19.51
C ASN A 9 4.45 -13.91 20.36
N SER A 10 4.39 -12.63 20.52
CA SER A 10 3.43 -12.06 21.42
C SER A 10 2.40 -11.24 20.67
N GLY A 11 1.43 -11.72 20.13
CA GLY A 11 0.28 -11.00 19.61
C GLY A 11 0.55 -10.05 18.47
N PRO A 12 -0.36 -9.13 18.22
CA PRO A 12 -0.31 -8.26 17.05
C PRO A 12 0.90 -7.33 17.06
N ARG A 13 1.38 -7.00 15.87
CA ARG A 13 2.51 -6.09 15.72
C ARG A 13 2.13 -4.91 14.88
N SER A 14 2.86 -3.83 15.07
CA SER A 14 2.68 -2.65 14.25
C SER A 14 3.15 -2.91 12.83
N HIS A 15 2.43 -2.38 11.85
CA HIS A 15 2.84 -2.40 10.45
C HIS A 15 3.74 -1.22 10.11
N GLY A 16 4.13 -0.43 11.09
CA GLY A 16 4.92 0.77 10.89
C GLY A 16 4.08 2.02 11.03
N SER A 17 4.74 3.16 11.00
CA SER A 17 4.07 4.44 11.20
C SER A 17 3.44 5.00 9.93
N GLY A 18 3.91 4.56 8.77
CA GLY A 18 3.53 5.17 7.51
C GLY A 18 4.34 6.41 7.17
N ASN A 19 5.27 6.81 8.02
CA ASN A 19 6.18 7.91 7.69
C ASN A 19 7.16 7.44 6.63
N PHE A 20 7.49 8.33 5.71
CA PHE A 20 8.33 7.96 4.57
C PHE A 20 9.15 9.15 4.12
N ARG A 21 10.19 8.85 3.34
CA ARG A 21 10.97 9.86 2.61
C ARG A 21 10.89 9.51 1.13
N ARG A 22 10.93 10.54 0.28
CA ARG A 22 10.84 10.32 -1.17
C ARG A 22 11.94 9.41 -1.70
N THR A 23 13.10 9.45 -1.08
CA THR A 23 14.23 8.61 -1.50
C THR A 23 14.02 7.13 -1.20
N GLN A 24 13.02 6.78 -0.42
CA GLN A 24 12.76 5.39 -0.08
C GLN A 24 11.92 4.65 -1.11
N PHE A 25 11.25 5.37 -2.01
CA PHE A 25 10.49 4.71 -3.08
C PHE A 25 11.43 3.94 -3.99
N LYS A 26 10.94 2.82 -4.48
CA LYS A 26 11.71 2.05 -5.47
C LYS A 26 12.05 2.93 -6.66
N ARG A 27 11.11 3.75 -7.10
CA ARG A 27 11.32 4.78 -8.10
C ARG A 27 10.28 5.86 -7.90
N ILE A 28 10.68 7.10 -8.08
CA ILE A 28 9.76 8.22 -8.06
C ILE A 28 10.16 9.18 -9.17
N GLY A 29 9.19 9.56 -9.99
CA GLY A 29 9.43 10.45 -11.10
C GLY A 29 9.52 11.91 -10.66
N LYS A 30 9.48 12.79 -11.65
CA LYS A 30 9.57 14.25 -11.42
C LYS A 30 8.20 14.81 -11.16
N SER A 31 8.17 15.93 -10.43
CA SER A 31 6.93 16.70 -10.23
C SER A 31 5.82 15.89 -9.59
N VAL A 32 6.18 15.04 -8.64
CA VAL A 32 5.21 14.27 -7.87
C VAL A 32 4.78 15.09 -6.67
N ILE A 33 3.46 15.21 -6.50
CA ILE A 33 2.89 15.91 -5.36
C ILE A 33 2.31 14.89 -4.42
N ILE A 34 2.77 14.91 -3.18
CA ILE A 34 2.24 14.06 -2.12
C ILE A 34 1.75 15.00 -1.03
N GLU A 35 0.45 15.07 -0.86
CA GLU A 35 -0.13 16.04 0.06
C GLU A 35 0.06 15.63 1.52
N PRO A 36 -0.12 16.56 2.46
CA PRO A 36 -0.01 16.25 3.87
C PRO A 36 -0.96 15.15 4.31
N GLY A 37 -0.52 14.36 5.27
CA GLY A 37 -1.33 13.28 5.84
C GLY A 37 -1.26 11.97 5.10
N VAL A 38 -0.58 11.92 3.94
CA VAL A 38 -0.40 10.67 3.21
C VAL A 38 0.52 9.75 4.00
N LEU A 39 0.14 8.49 4.11
CA LEU A 39 0.95 7.45 4.72
C LEU A 39 1.41 6.48 3.64
N VAL A 40 2.65 6.03 3.74
CA VAL A 40 3.21 5.09 2.78
C VAL A 40 3.91 3.97 3.54
N PHE A 41 3.60 2.74 3.19
CA PHE A 41 4.20 1.56 3.81
C PHE A 41 4.98 0.81 2.73
N HIS A 42 6.16 0.35 3.07
CA HIS A 42 7.06 -0.37 2.16
C HIS A 42 7.28 0.39 0.85
N PRO A 43 7.75 1.64 0.93
CA PRO A 43 7.97 2.42 -0.29
C PRO A 43 8.98 1.78 -1.23
N GLU A 44 9.85 0.92 -0.73
CA GLU A 44 10.81 0.22 -1.57
C GLU A 44 10.14 -0.69 -2.61
N ASN A 45 8.85 -0.96 -2.44
CA ASN A 45 8.08 -1.77 -3.38
C ASN A 45 7.03 -0.95 -4.13
N ILE A 46 7.20 0.37 -4.16
CA ILE A 46 6.26 1.28 -4.82
C ILE A 46 7.00 2.11 -5.84
N VAL A 47 6.45 2.17 -7.04
CA VAL A 47 6.94 3.01 -8.14
C VAL A 47 5.89 4.07 -8.43
N LEU A 48 6.32 5.33 -8.37
CA LEU A 48 5.48 6.45 -8.79
C LEU A 48 6.07 7.06 -10.05
N GLY A 49 5.25 7.23 -11.06
CA GLY A 49 5.66 7.92 -12.27
C GLY A 49 5.83 9.41 -12.05
N SER A 50 6.06 10.13 -13.14
CA SER A 50 6.17 11.60 -13.10
C SER A 50 4.79 12.22 -13.12
N ASN A 51 4.68 13.42 -12.51
CA ASN A 51 3.43 14.20 -12.52
C ASN A 51 2.27 13.45 -11.85
N VAL A 52 2.57 12.62 -10.87
CA VAL A 52 1.56 11.93 -10.09
C VAL A 52 1.12 12.83 -8.95
N TYR A 53 -0.18 12.88 -8.70
CA TYR A 53 -0.74 13.61 -7.58
C TYR A 53 -1.36 12.63 -6.60
N ILE A 54 -1.02 12.76 -5.32
CA ILE A 54 -1.60 11.93 -4.27
C ILE A 54 -2.23 12.84 -3.24
N GLY A 55 -3.54 12.73 -3.10
CA GLY A 55 -4.33 13.62 -2.26
C GLY A 55 -4.15 13.38 -0.78
N HIS A 56 -4.61 14.34 0.01
CA HIS A 56 -4.47 14.35 1.46
C HIS A 56 -5.02 13.05 2.07
N TYR A 57 -4.29 12.53 3.04
CA TYR A 57 -4.71 11.37 3.84
C TYR A 57 -4.91 10.09 3.05
N ALA A 58 -4.39 10.01 1.83
CA ALA A 58 -4.34 8.75 1.13
C ALA A 58 -3.34 7.81 1.83
N ILE A 59 -3.57 6.52 1.70
CA ILE A 59 -2.68 5.51 2.26
C ILE A 59 -2.23 4.58 1.15
N LEU A 60 -0.92 4.57 0.90
CA LEU A 60 -0.31 3.62 -0.02
C LEU A 60 0.24 2.48 0.81
N LYS A 61 -0.58 1.43 0.96
CA LYS A 61 -0.26 0.31 1.82
C LYS A 61 0.51 -0.75 1.05
N GLY A 62 1.79 -0.49 0.84
CA GLY A 62 2.68 -1.49 0.30
C GLY A 62 2.99 -2.57 1.32
N TYR A 63 3.51 -3.67 0.85
CA TYR A 63 3.86 -4.81 1.68
C TYR A 63 5.27 -5.27 1.37
N HIS A 64 5.80 -6.14 2.20
CA HIS A 64 7.11 -6.75 1.95
C HIS A 64 7.10 -7.61 0.69
N ARG A 65 5.92 -7.95 0.19
CA ARG A 65 5.73 -8.66 -1.08
C ARG A 65 4.84 -7.83 -1.98
N GLY A 66 4.85 -8.14 -3.26
CA GLY A 66 4.01 -7.42 -4.21
C GLY A 66 4.56 -6.07 -4.56
N GLN A 67 4.09 -5.54 -5.67
CA GLN A 67 4.54 -4.24 -6.17
C GLN A 67 3.34 -3.35 -6.38
N MET A 68 3.52 -2.06 -6.14
CA MET A 68 2.54 -1.04 -6.50
C MET A 68 3.19 -0.14 -7.53
N LYS A 69 2.53 0.02 -8.69
CA LYS A 69 3.02 0.92 -9.73
C LYS A 69 1.92 1.89 -10.10
N ILE A 70 2.23 3.16 -10.04
CA ILE A 70 1.29 4.23 -10.40
C ILE A 70 1.93 5.00 -11.55
N GLY A 71 1.25 5.01 -12.70
CA GLY A 71 1.78 5.58 -13.93
C GLY A 71 1.78 7.09 -13.96
N ASP A 72 2.50 7.64 -14.95
CA ASP A 72 2.66 9.08 -15.11
C ASP A 72 1.32 9.78 -15.20
N GLY A 73 1.24 10.97 -14.64
CA GLY A 73 0.08 11.84 -14.77
C GLY A 73 -1.17 11.38 -14.04
N THR A 74 -1.08 10.32 -13.28
CA THR A 74 -2.24 9.79 -12.55
C THR A 74 -2.56 10.66 -11.34
N TRP A 75 -3.86 10.84 -11.11
CA TRP A 75 -4.37 11.67 -10.04
C TRP A 75 -5.12 10.81 -9.05
N ILE A 76 -4.67 10.81 -7.81
CA ILE A 76 -5.27 9.99 -6.76
C ILE A 76 -5.92 10.91 -5.75
N GLY A 77 -7.23 10.75 -5.60
CA GLY A 77 -8.04 11.58 -4.74
C GLY A 77 -7.74 11.39 -3.27
N GLN A 78 -8.30 12.28 -2.46
CA GLN A 78 -8.10 12.28 -1.03
C GLN A 78 -8.66 11.01 -0.39
N GLN A 79 -7.98 10.55 0.66
CA GLN A 79 -8.46 9.43 1.47
C GLN A 79 -8.61 8.11 0.71
N CYS A 80 -7.88 7.94 -0.37
CA CYS A 80 -7.81 6.65 -1.04
C CYS A 80 -7.00 5.67 -0.22
N PHE A 81 -7.29 4.38 -0.37
CA PHE A 81 -6.53 3.33 0.30
C PHE A 81 -6.15 2.28 -0.73
N PHE A 82 -4.85 2.12 -1.00
CA PHE A 82 -4.35 1.17 -1.97
C PHE A 82 -3.49 0.14 -1.27
N HIS A 83 -3.80 -1.13 -1.48
CA HIS A 83 -3.14 -2.25 -0.84
C HIS A 83 -2.56 -3.14 -1.94
N SER A 84 -1.26 -3.40 -1.91
CA SER A 84 -0.58 -4.02 -3.02
C SER A 84 0.10 -5.35 -2.69
N ALA A 85 -0.31 -6.04 -1.64
CA ALA A 85 0.30 -7.33 -1.31
C ALA A 85 0.18 -8.33 -2.46
N GLY A 86 -0.86 -8.23 -3.28
CA GLY A 86 -1.05 -9.09 -4.45
C GLY A 86 -0.73 -8.43 -5.77
N ASN A 87 -0.06 -7.30 -5.77
CA ASN A 87 0.32 -6.46 -6.92
C ASN A 87 -0.82 -5.56 -7.38
N LEU A 88 -0.49 -4.30 -7.53
CA LEU A 88 -1.43 -3.28 -8.00
C LEU A 88 -0.73 -2.44 -9.06
N ILE A 89 -1.33 -2.35 -10.24
CA ILE A 89 -0.82 -1.52 -11.33
C ILE A 89 -1.89 -0.53 -11.75
N ILE A 90 -1.58 0.75 -11.65
CA ILE A 90 -2.42 1.82 -12.13
C ILE A 90 -1.70 2.46 -13.32
N GLY A 91 -2.37 2.56 -14.45
CA GLY A 91 -1.78 3.07 -15.67
C GLY A 91 -1.50 4.56 -15.63
N LYS A 92 -1.20 5.12 -16.82
CA LYS A 92 -0.92 6.55 -16.95
C LYS A 92 -2.22 7.32 -17.10
N TYR A 93 -2.22 8.55 -16.59
CA TYR A 93 -3.32 9.50 -16.75
C TYR A 93 -4.66 8.96 -16.26
N VAL A 94 -4.61 8.16 -15.19
CA VAL A 94 -5.82 7.64 -14.57
C VAL A 94 -6.27 8.63 -13.50
N GLY A 95 -7.57 8.91 -13.45
CA GLY A 95 -8.14 9.72 -12.38
C GLY A 95 -8.89 8.82 -11.42
N ILE A 96 -8.52 8.85 -10.16
CA ILE A 96 -9.18 8.08 -9.13
C ILE A 96 -9.80 9.04 -8.13
N GLY A 97 -11.12 8.96 -7.99
CA GLY A 97 -11.84 9.83 -7.09
C GLY A 97 -11.53 9.59 -5.63
N PRO A 98 -11.97 10.49 -4.75
CA PRO A 98 -11.67 10.36 -3.34
C PRO A 98 -12.33 9.14 -2.71
N GLY A 99 -11.66 8.59 -1.72
CA GLY A 99 -12.21 7.48 -0.92
C GLY A 99 -12.21 6.13 -1.59
N VAL A 100 -11.59 5.99 -2.76
CA VAL A 100 -11.53 4.68 -3.43
C VAL A 100 -10.59 3.76 -2.68
N LYS A 101 -11.00 2.52 -2.52
CA LYS A 101 -10.19 1.50 -1.86
C LYS A 101 -9.94 0.35 -2.82
N ILE A 102 -8.67 -0.03 -2.96
CA ILE A 102 -8.26 -1.17 -3.80
C ILE A 102 -7.49 -2.14 -2.92
N ILE A 103 -7.97 -3.37 -2.86
CA ILE A 103 -7.40 -4.41 -2.01
C ILE A 103 -7.04 -5.60 -2.89
N THR A 104 -5.84 -6.14 -2.69
CA THR A 104 -5.31 -7.20 -3.54
C THR A 104 -5.08 -8.51 -2.78
N SER A 105 -5.64 -8.65 -1.59
CA SER A 105 -5.60 -9.91 -0.85
C SER A 105 -6.81 -10.00 0.06
N PHE A 106 -7.14 -11.24 0.43
CA PHE A 106 -8.24 -11.49 1.35
C PHE A 106 -8.03 -12.85 2.00
N HIS A 107 -8.69 -13.07 3.13
CA HIS A 107 -8.68 -14.37 3.79
C HIS A 107 -9.70 -15.28 3.12
N ALA A 108 -9.26 -16.48 2.75
CA ALA A 108 -10.15 -17.44 2.14
C ALA A 108 -11.17 -17.94 3.17
N GLU A 109 -12.37 -18.25 2.71
CA GLU A 109 -13.36 -18.87 3.57
C GLU A 109 -13.06 -20.37 3.65
N GLU A 110 -12.79 -20.86 4.86
CA GLU A 110 -12.42 -22.26 5.06
C GLU A 110 -13.35 -22.97 6.03
N GLY A 111 -14.61 -22.56 6.06
CA GLY A 111 -15.60 -23.17 6.91
C GLY A 111 -15.81 -22.43 8.21
N ILE A 112 -16.93 -22.71 8.87
CA ILE A 112 -17.31 -21.96 10.06
C ILE A 112 -16.48 -22.36 11.29
N ALA A 113 -15.79 -23.48 11.25
CA ALA A 113 -15.00 -23.92 12.38
C ALA A 113 -13.65 -23.24 12.49
N LYS A 114 -13.24 -22.51 11.47
CA LYS A 114 -11.92 -21.87 11.44
C LYS A 114 -12.06 -20.36 11.44
N PRO A 115 -11.45 -19.66 12.40
CA PRO A 115 -11.50 -18.19 12.40
C PRO A 115 -10.94 -17.63 11.10
N ILE A 116 -11.56 -16.56 10.60
CA ILE A 116 -11.18 -15.99 9.31
C ILE A 116 -9.71 -15.56 9.31
N LEU A 117 -9.21 -15.01 10.40
CA LEU A 117 -7.84 -14.54 10.46
C LEU A 117 -6.82 -15.68 10.47
N LYS A 118 -7.25 -16.90 10.68
CA LYS A 118 -6.37 -18.07 10.62
C LYS A 118 -6.52 -18.82 9.31
N SER A 119 -7.40 -18.39 8.43
CA SER A 119 -7.54 -18.96 7.11
C SER A 119 -6.38 -18.50 6.22
N ARG A 120 -6.12 -19.26 5.17
CA ARG A 120 -5.07 -18.89 4.24
C ARG A 120 -5.42 -17.55 3.58
N ILE A 121 -4.39 -16.84 3.15
CA ILE A 121 -4.55 -15.58 2.45
C ILE A 121 -4.44 -15.84 0.96
N GLU A 122 -5.40 -15.32 0.19
CA GLU A 122 -5.37 -15.38 -1.25
C GLU A 122 -5.05 -14.00 -1.80
N PHE A 123 -4.24 -13.96 -2.86
CA PHE A 123 -3.80 -12.73 -3.47
C PHE A 123 -4.42 -12.61 -4.85
N ALA A 124 -4.91 -11.43 -5.17
CA ALA A 124 -5.57 -11.15 -6.43
C ALA A 124 -5.05 -9.83 -6.99
N PRO A 125 -4.20 -9.88 -8.02
CA PRO A 125 -3.65 -8.64 -8.59
C PRO A 125 -4.73 -7.79 -9.24
N VAL A 126 -4.53 -6.50 -9.17
CA VAL A 126 -5.43 -5.51 -9.79
C VAL A 126 -4.63 -4.58 -10.68
#